data_7fec117b2f9639fa37212aa3e9a309cc
#
_entry.id   7fec117b2f9639fa37212aa3e9a309cc
#
_cell.length_a   1.000
_cell.length_b   1.000
_cell.length_c   1.000
_cell.angle_alpha   90.00
_cell.angle_beta   90.00
_cell.angle_gamma   90.00
#
_symmetry.space_group_name_H-M   'P 1'
#
loop_
_entity.id
_entity.type
_entity.pdbx_description
1 polymer ?
#
loop_
_entity_poly.entity_id
_entity_poly.type
_entity_poly.pdbx_seq_one_letter_code
_entity_poly.pdbx_strand_id
1 'polypeptide(L)'
;MCIRDSIYPVIGYESKLKIFDKELINIWELRKRISTVNNDIKNRISPNLQVFDLILSGLYGRYCFIQNKSEIDSHKVEKIMKKMNISNLSKKYFSYLSDGEKKITLIARALIKKPDILILDEPIANLDYKSKFFVIDKINELSKLNTKILCVTHDISTITKIYDRVIMLKDGKIIADGHQNKVINSENLNRLYGIQVEVTKNNGLWNINRLSK
;
A
#
# COMPACT_ATOMS: atom_id res chain seq x y z
N MET A 1 -10.51 -18.12 -4.22
CA MET A 1 -9.09 -17.71 -4.40
C MET A 1 -9.04 -16.82 -5.62
N CYS A 2 -8.72 -15.56 -5.47
CA CYS A 2 -8.72 -14.65 -6.60
C CYS A 2 -7.40 -14.83 -7.35
N ILE A 3 -7.47 -15.25 -8.58
CA ILE A 3 -6.33 -15.44 -9.49
C ILE A 3 -5.54 -14.12 -9.67
N ARG A 4 -6.20 -12.96 -9.47
CA ARG A 4 -5.58 -11.63 -9.52
C ARG A 4 -4.53 -11.37 -8.44
N ASP A 5 -4.62 -12.04 -7.28
CA ASP A 5 -3.64 -11.89 -6.19
C ASP A 5 -2.49 -12.89 -6.34
N SER A 6 -2.49 -13.65 -7.40
CA SER A 6 -1.52 -14.69 -7.71
C SER A 6 -0.99 -14.42 -9.11
N ILE A 7 -0.18 -13.37 -9.27
CA ILE A 7 0.68 -13.26 -10.44
C ILE A 7 1.70 -14.38 -10.26
N TYR A 8 1.40 -15.53 -10.83
CA TYR A 8 2.41 -16.56 -11.00
C TYR A 8 3.41 -16.04 -12.02
N PRO A 9 4.71 -16.04 -11.70
CA PRO A 9 5.70 -15.75 -12.71
C PRO A 9 5.46 -16.71 -13.88
N VAL A 10 5.33 -16.16 -15.08
CA VAL A 10 5.37 -16.98 -16.29
C VAL A 10 6.77 -17.56 -16.32
N ILE A 11 6.87 -18.86 -16.03
CA ILE A 11 8.14 -19.57 -16.05
C ILE A 11 8.49 -19.76 -17.54
N GLY A 12 9.18 -18.78 -18.10
CA GLY A 12 9.95 -18.96 -19.33
C GLY A 12 11.29 -19.60 -18.99
N TYR A 13 11.93 -20.26 -19.94
CA TYR A 13 13.19 -20.97 -19.75
C TYR A 13 14.34 -20.15 -19.16
N GLU A 14 14.20 -18.82 -19.07
CA GLU A 14 15.23 -17.88 -18.56
C GLU A 14 14.77 -17.04 -17.36
N SER A 15 13.54 -17.21 -16.87
CA SER A 15 13.05 -16.39 -15.75
C SER A 15 13.34 -17.05 -14.40
N LYS A 16 14.07 -16.35 -13.53
CA LYS A 16 14.30 -16.76 -12.14
C LYS A 16 13.60 -15.79 -11.20
N LEU A 17 12.78 -16.32 -10.31
CA LEU A 17 12.16 -15.54 -9.23
C LEU A 17 12.61 -16.10 -7.88
N LYS A 18 13.23 -15.24 -7.08
CA LYS A 18 13.54 -15.53 -5.67
C LYS A 18 12.81 -14.53 -4.78
N ILE A 19 12.08 -15.04 -3.80
CA ILE A 19 11.45 -14.21 -2.76
C ILE A 19 11.99 -14.68 -1.42
N PHE A 20 12.60 -13.76 -0.65
CA PHE A 20 13.31 -14.10 0.58
C PHE A 20 14.36 -15.21 0.36
N ASP A 21 15.13 -15.09 -0.74
CA ASP A 21 16.20 -16.03 -1.17
C ASP A 21 15.74 -17.45 -1.50
N LYS A 22 14.42 -17.71 -1.55
CA LYS A 22 13.83 -19.00 -1.89
C LYS A 22 13.23 -18.98 -3.30
N GLU A 23 13.52 -20.00 -4.11
CA GLU A 23 12.90 -20.21 -5.43
C GLU A 23 11.52 -20.88 -5.31
N LEU A 24 11.38 -21.82 -4.39
CA LEU A 24 10.10 -22.46 -4.07
C LEU A 24 9.56 -21.87 -2.77
N ILE A 25 8.38 -21.27 -2.85
CA ILE A 25 7.77 -20.58 -1.71
C ILE A 25 6.40 -21.17 -1.43
N ASN A 26 6.20 -21.53 -0.16
CA ASN A 26 4.87 -21.85 0.31
C ASN A 26 4.04 -20.55 0.37
N ILE A 27 2.94 -20.51 -0.40
CA ILE A 27 2.07 -19.32 -0.50
C ILE A 27 1.46 -18.92 0.85
N TRP A 28 1.23 -19.86 1.73
CA TRP A 28 0.68 -19.60 3.07
C TRP A 28 1.71 -18.90 3.97
N GLU A 29 2.99 -19.26 3.86
CA GLU A 29 4.09 -18.57 4.54
C GLU A 29 4.28 -17.17 3.97
N LEU A 30 4.23 -17.05 2.64
CA LEU A 30 4.35 -15.75 1.98
C LEU A 30 3.26 -14.78 2.44
N ARG A 31 2.00 -15.25 2.52
CA ARG A 31 0.86 -14.46 3.00
C ARG A 31 0.93 -14.05 4.47
N LYS A 32 1.78 -14.67 5.28
CA LYS A 32 2.06 -14.20 6.65
C LYS A 32 3.07 -13.06 6.65
N ARG A 33 4.04 -13.09 5.73
CA ARG A 33 5.16 -12.16 5.65
C ARG A 33 4.89 -10.94 4.77
N ILE A 34 4.02 -11.06 3.77
CA ILE A 34 3.66 -9.97 2.85
C ILE A 34 2.16 -9.69 2.96
N SER A 35 1.82 -8.43 3.13
CA SER A 35 0.43 -7.94 3.04
C SER A 35 0.31 -6.92 1.92
N THR A 36 -0.82 -6.94 1.22
CA THR A 36 -1.10 -6.04 0.09
C THR A 36 -2.36 -5.23 0.35
N VAL A 37 -2.36 -3.98 -0.07
CA VAL A 37 -3.53 -3.10 -0.11
C VAL A 37 -3.65 -2.54 -1.52
N ASN A 38 -4.68 -2.95 -2.23
CA ASN A 38 -5.03 -2.46 -3.57
C ASN A 38 -6.48 -1.95 -3.59
N ASN A 39 -6.90 -1.32 -4.68
CA ASN A 39 -8.25 -0.76 -4.79
C ASN A 39 -9.34 -1.83 -4.96
N ASP A 40 -9.02 -2.99 -5.53
CA ASP A 40 -9.97 -4.09 -5.79
C ASP A 40 -10.50 -4.73 -4.49
N ILE A 41 -9.78 -4.58 -3.38
CA ILE A 41 -10.18 -5.14 -2.08
C ILE A 41 -11.53 -4.57 -1.62
N LYS A 42 -11.84 -3.32 -1.91
CA LYS A 42 -13.10 -2.67 -1.52
C LYS A 42 -14.32 -3.45 -1.99
N ASN A 43 -14.26 -4.03 -3.18
CA ASN A 43 -15.37 -4.76 -3.81
C ASN A 43 -15.65 -6.15 -3.18
N ARG A 44 -14.77 -6.63 -2.30
CA ARG A 44 -14.89 -7.93 -1.62
C ARG A 44 -15.42 -7.81 -0.21
N ILE A 45 -15.53 -6.58 0.30
CA ILE A 45 -15.92 -6.31 1.67
C ILE A 45 -17.43 -6.14 1.73
N SER A 46 -18.08 -6.86 2.64
CA SER A 46 -19.50 -6.66 2.91
C SER A 46 -19.75 -5.21 3.37
N PRO A 47 -20.69 -4.48 2.76
CA PRO A 47 -21.00 -3.10 3.16
C PRO A 47 -21.35 -2.96 4.64
N ASN A 48 -21.96 -3.99 5.21
CA ASN A 48 -22.44 -4.04 6.59
C ASN A 48 -21.39 -4.58 7.58
N LEU A 49 -20.12 -4.68 7.17
CA LEU A 49 -19.05 -5.10 8.06
C LEU A 49 -18.54 -3.89 8.84
N GLN A 50 -18.52 -3.98 10.17
CA GLN A 50 -17.95 -2.93 11.01
C GLN A 50 -16.42 -2.88 10.85
N VAL A 51 -15.84 -1.70 11.02
CA VAL A 51 -14.38 -1.47 10.91
C VAL A 51 -13.60 -2.40 11.82
N PHE A 52 -14.05 -2.58 13.07
CA PHE A 52 -13.41 -3.52 14.00
C PHE A 52 -13.33 -4.93 13.42
N ASP A 53 -14.45 -5.45 12.93
CA ASP A 53 -14.53 -6.81 12.40
C ASP A 53 -13.76 -6.96 11.09
N LEU A 54 -13.73 -5.92 10.28
CA LEU A 54 -12.93 -5.89 9.06
C LEU A 54 -11.44 -5.99 9.39
N ILE A 55 -10.95 -5.23 10.37
CA ILE A 55 -9.54 -5.29 10.79
C ILE A 55 -9.24 -6.65 11.40
N LEU A 56 -10.13 -7.17 12.27
CA LEU A 56 -10.00 -8.49 12.86
C LEU A 56 -9.89 -9.60 11.80
N SER A 57 -10.71 -9.53 10.75
CA SER A 57 -10.71 -10.49 9.65
C SER A 57 -9.35 -10.59 8.94
N GLY A 58 -8.53 -9.55 9.07
CA GLY A 58 -7.14 -9.53 8.60
C GLY A 58 -6.29 -10.64 9.18
N LEU A 59 -6.46 -10.99 10.45
CA LEU A 59 -5.74 -12.10 11.11
C LEU A 59 -5.99 -13.45 10.42
N TYR A 60 -7.20 -13.62 9.90
CA TYR A 60 -7.67 -14.88 9.31
C TYR A 60 -7.57 -14.90 7.78
N GLY A 61 -7.16 -13.78 7.14
CA GLY A 61 -7.07 -13.68 5.68
C GLY A 61 -8.43 -13.71 4.97
N ARG A 62 -9.51 -13.34 5.66
CA ARG A 62 -10.89 -13.35 5.16
C ARG A 62 -11.43 -11.92 5.10
N TYR A 63 -12.56 -11.70 4.41
CA TYR A 63 -13.27 -10.42 4.31
C TYR A 63 -14.69 -10.51 4.86
N CYS A 64 -14.89 -11.32 5.88
CA CYS A 64 -16.19 -11.58 6.50
C CYS A 64 -16.12 -11.44 8.01
N PHE A 65 -17.30 -11.44 8.62
CA PHE A 65 -17.47 -11.48 10.08
C PHE A 65 -16.86 -12.75 10.68
N ILE A 66 -16.18 -12.61 11.81
CA ILE A 66 -15.58 -13.71 12.57
C ILE A 66 -16.43 -13.96 13.80
N GLN A 67 -17.07 -15.12 13.88
CA GLN A 67 -18.01 -15.45 14.95
C GLN A 67 -17.35 -15.61 16.32
N ASN A 68 -16.25 -16.37 16.40
CA ASN A 68 -15.55 -16.66 17.64
C ASN A 68 -14.31 -15.76 17.76
N LYS A 69 -14.47 -14.60 18.38
CA LYS A 69 -13.39 -13.63 18.64
C LYS A 69 -12.72 -14.02 19.95
N SER A 70 -11.40 -14.20 19.94
CA SER A 70 -10.65 -14.28 21.20
C SER A 70 -10.41 -12.89 21.78
N GLU A 71 -10.26 -12.79 23.11
CA GLU A 71 -9.89 -11.53 23.76
C GLU A 71 -8.52 -11.03 23.27
N ILE A 72 -7.57 -11.94 23.06
CA ILE A 72 -6.23 -11.64 22.55
C ILE A 72 -6.31 -11.00 21.17
N ASP A 73 -7.17 -11.50 20.29
CA ASP A 73 -7.32 -10.96 18.93
C ASP A 73 -8.04 -9.61 18.93
N SER A 74 -9.03 -9.44 19.82
CA SER A 74 -9.70 -8.15 20.04
C SER A 74 -8.71 -7.08 20.51
N HIS A 75 -7.83 -7.41 21.44
CA HIS A 75 -6.79 -6.48 21.91
C HIS A 75 -5.79 -6.11 20.81
N LYS A 76 -5.44 -7.04 19.91
CA LYS A 76 -4.60 -6.71 18.73
C LYS A 76 -5.28 -5.68 17.82
N VAL A 77 -6.60 -5.81 17.61
CA VAL A 77 -7.38 -4.84 16.82
C VAL A 77 -7.36 -3.48 17.48
N GLU A 78 -7.66 -3.40 18.77
CA GLU A 78 -7.64 -2.13 19.51
C GLU A 78 -6.28 -1.45 19.44
N LYS A 79 -5.20 -2.22 19.61
CA LYS A 79 -3.83 -1.73 19.53
C LYS A 79 -3.51 -1.13 18.15
N ILE A 80 -3.87 -1.81 17.06
CA ILE A 80 -3.62 -1.28 15.72
C ILE A 80 -4.50 -0.08 15.42
N MET A 81 -5.77 -0.07 15.84
CA MET A 81 -6.68 1.06 15.66
C MET A 81 -6.19 2.30 16.40
N LYS A 82 -5.71 2.13 17.66
CA LYS A 82 -5.10 3.22 18.42
C LYS A 82 -3.85 3.75 17.73
N LYS A 83 -2.98 2.86 17.24
CA LYS A 83 -1.76 3.24 16.52
C LYS A 83 -2.05 4.01 15.24
N MET A 84 -3.10 3.65 14.51
CA MET A 84 -3.53 4.33 13.28
C MET A 84 -4.42 5.54 13.55
N ASN A 85 -4.74 5.83 14.83
CA ASN A 85 -5.64 6.91 15.24
C ASN A 85 -7.03 6.85 14.59
N ILE A 86 -7.61 5.64 14.56
CA ILE A 86 -8.94 5.34 13.97
C ILE A 86 -9.87 4.64 14.97
N SER A 87 -9.60 4.72 16.27
CA SER A 87 -10.41 4.04 17.30
C SER A 87 -11.88 4.52 17.30
N ASN A 88 -12.13 5.77 16.91
CA ASN A 88 -13.46 6.35 16.76
C ASN A 88 -14.28 5.72 15.61
N LEU A 89 -13.63 4.99 14.70
CA LEU A 89 -14.30 4.32 13.59
C LEU A 89 -14.75 2.90 13.93
N SER A 90 -14.38 2.37 15.10
CA SER A 90 -14.54 0.95 15.47
C SER A 90 -15.91 0.37 15.16
N LYS A 91 -16.98 1.08 15.55
CA LYS A 91 -18.39 0.66 15.41
C LYS A 91 -19.04 1.11 14.10
N LYS A 92 -18.34 1.94 13.28
CA LYS A 92 -18.87 2.37 11.99
C LYS A 92 -18.86 1.22 10.99
N TYR A 93 -19.85 1.17 10.11
CA TYR A 93 -19.85 0.27 8.96
C TYR A 93 -18.88 0.79 7.90
N PHE A 94 -18.19 -0.13 7.22
CA PHE A 94 -17.21 0.22 6.20
C PHE A 94 -17.79 1.06 5.07
N SER A 95 -19.07 0.83 4.71
CA SER A 95 -19.77 1.59 3.68
C SER A 95 -19.91 3.09 3.98
N TYR A 96 -20.02 3.46 5.27
CA TYR A 96 -20.21 4.86 5.70
C TYR A 96 -18.90 5.63 5.90
N LEU A 97 -17.76 5.01 5.65
CA LEU A 97 -16.48 5.69 5.75
C LEU A 97 -16.21 6.57 4.52
N SER A 98 -15.50 7.69 4.73
CA SER A 98 -14.87 8.41 3.63
C SER A 98 -13.84 7.53 2.92
N ASP A 99 -13.46 7.87 1.68
CA ASP A 99 -12.48 7.07 0.95
C ASP A 99 -11.10 7.05 1.62
N GLY A 100 -10.69 8.14 2.26
CA GLY A 100 -9.50 8.19 3.10
C GLY A 100 -9.59 7.26 4.31
N GLU A 101 -10.72 7.29 5.07
CA GLU A 101 -10.97 6.39 6.19
C GLU A 101 -11.00 4.92 5.75
N LYS A 102 -11.61 4.62 4.59
CA LYS A 102 -11.59 3.27 3.98
C LYS A 102 -10.17 2.81 3.73
N LYS A 103 -9.35 3.67 3.11
CA LYS A 103 -7.96 3.33 2.79
C LYS A 103 -7.15 3.04 4.05
N ILE A 104 -7.23 3.90 5.08
CA ILE A 104 -6.51 3.69 6.35
C ILE A 104 -7.01 2.44 7.09
N THR A 105 -8.31 2.16 7.05
CA THR A 105 -8.86 0.91 7.60
C THR A 105 -8.27 -0.33 6.93
N LEU A 106 -8.13 -0.32 5.59
CA LEU A 106 -7.50 -1.42 4.85
C LEU A 106 -6.02 -1.57 5.16
N ILE A 107 -5.30 -0.46 5.35
CA ILE A 107 -3.91 -0.48 5.79
C ILE A 107 -3.80 -1.07 7.21
N ALA A 108 -4.65 -0.65 8.14
CA ALA A 108 -4.69 -1.21 9.50
C ALA A 108 -4.97 -2.73 9.47
N ARG A 109 -5.92 -3.16 8.64
CA ARG A 109 -6.21 -4.57 8.40
C ARG A 109 -5.01 -5.36 7.87
N ALA A 110 -4.25 -4.77 6.94
CA ALA A 110 -3.06 -5.40 6.38
C ALA A 110 -1.93 -5.52 7.42
N LEU A 111 -1.81 -4.54 8.32
CA LEU A 111 -0.77 -4.46 9.34
C LEU A 111 -1.02 -5.32 10.58
N ILE A 112 -2.25 -5.80 10.81
CA ILE A 112 -2.60 -6.54 12.05
C ILE A 112 -1.78 -7.82 12.23
N LYS A 113 -1.32 -8.44 11.12
CA LYS A 113 -0.44 -9.61 11.12
C LYS A 113 1.03 -9.26 11.34
N LYS A 114 1.38 -7.99 11.40
CA LYS A 114 2.77 -7.49 11.47
C LYS A 114 3.63 -8.07 10.33
N PRO A 115 3.26 -7.85 9.07
CA PRO A 115 4.00 -8.38 7.94
C PRO A 115 5.41 -7.77 7.87
N ASP A 116 6.36 -8.52 7.27
CA ASP A 116 7.70 -8.02 6.99
C ASP A 116 7.64 -6.91 5.92
N ILE A 117 6.75 -7.09 4.92
CA ILE A 117 6.56 -6.17 3.80
C ILE A 117 5.08 -5.82 3.66
N LEU A 118 4.78 -4.53 3.58
CA LEU A 118 3.48 -3.98 3.21
C LEU A 118 3.57 -3.41 1.80
N ILE A 119 2.80 -3.95 0.88
CA ILE A 119 2.68 -3.44 -0.49
C ILE A 119 1.43 -2.55 -0.56
N LEU A 120 1.63 -1.31 -0.96
CA LEU A 120 0.58 -0.33 -1.20
C LEU A 120 0.49 -0.08 -2.70
N ASP A 121 -0.61 -0.50 -3.31
CA ASP A 121 -0.86 -0.30 -4.72
C ASP A 121 -1.83 0.88 -4.90
N GLU A 122 -1.32 1.96 -5.50
CA GLU A 122 -2.03 3.22 -5.70
C GLU A 122 -2.76 3.73 -4.43
N PRO A 123 -2.01 3.98 -3.33
CA PRO A 123 -2.64 4.24 -2.03
C PRO A 123 -3.48 5.52 -1.99
N ILE A 124 -3.20 6.51 -2.84
CA ILE A 124 -3.90 7.80 -2.86
C ILE A 124 -4.73 8.04 -4.13
N ALA A 125 -4.82 7.05 -5.02
CA ALA A 125 -5.63 7.18 -6.23
C ALA A 125 -7.11 7.42 -5.90
N ASN A 126 -7.73 8.31 -6.67
CA ASN A 126 -9.15 8.68 -6.55
C ASN A 126 -9.56 9.29 -5.19
N LEU A 127 -8.62 9.91 -4.49
CA LEU A 127 -8.90 10.65 -3.27
C LEU A 127 -8.94 12.16 -3.54
N ASP A 128 -9.85 12.86 -2.83
CA ASP A 128 -9.79 14.30 -2.75
C ASP A 128 -8.52 14.76 -2.00
N TYR A 129 -8.16 16.04 -2.12
CA TYR A 129 -6.93 16.57 -1.54
C TYR A 129 -6.81 16.35 -0.03
N LYS A 130 -7.91 16.53 0.71
CA LYS A 130 -7.90 16.34 2.18
C LYS A 130 -7.63 14.88 2.53
N SER A 131 -8.32 13.96 1.89
CA SER A 131 -8.14 12.52 2.07
C SER A 131 -6.76 12.05 1.61
N LYS A 132 -6.23 12.62 0.51
CA LYS A 132 -4.89 12.35 0.00
C LYS A 132 -3.82 12.66 1.05
N PHE A 133 -3.80 13.87 1.59
CA PHE A 133 -2.83 14.26 2.62
C PHE A 133 -3.01 13.45 3.91
N PHE A 134 -4.24 13.21 4.32
CA PHE A 134 -4.52 12.35 5.48
C PHE A 134 -3.90 10.96 5.32
N VAL A 135 -4.05 10.33 4.14
CA VAL A 135 -3.47 8.99 3.88
C VAL A 135 -1.94 9.07 3.80
N ILE A 136 -1.37 10.09 3.15
CA ILE A 136 0.09 10.29 3.09
C ILE A 136 0.68 10.43 4.50
N ASP A 137 0.08 11.24 5.36
CA ASP A 137 0.55 11.44 6.73
C ASP A 137 0.51 10.13 7.52
N LYS A 138 -0.56 9.34 7.36
CA LYS A 138 -0.66 8.02 7.99
C LYS A 138 0.39 7.04 7.47
N ILE A 139 0.67 7.03 6.18
CA ILE A 139 1.75 6.21 5.61
C ILE A 139 3.11 6.66 6.17
N ASN A 140 3.35 7.95 6.29
CA ASN A 140 4.58 8.48 6.88
C ASN A 140 4.76 8.05 8.35
N GLU A 141 3.69 7.95 9.14
CA GLU A 141 3.73 7.42 10.50
C GLU A 141 4.15 5.93 10.54
N LEU A 142 3.91 5.18 9.46
CA LEU A 142 4.28 3.76 9.38
C LEU A 142 5.81 3.54 9.33
N SER A 143 6.61 4.54 8.96
CA SER A 143 8.07 4.43 9.00
C SER A 143 8.63 4.08 10.39
N LYS A 144 7.83 4.34 11.44
CA LYS A 144 8.15 3.97 12.83
C LYS A 144 7.88 2.48 13.13
N LEU A 145 7.33 1.74 12.18
CA LEU A 145 7.08 0.30 12.29
C LEU A 145 8.27 -0.49 11.76
N ASN A 146 8.40 -1.73 12.24
CA ASN A 146 9.40 -2.66 11.72
C ASN A 146 8.92 -3.38 10.43
N THR A 147 8.05 -2.73 9.65
CA THR A 147 7.50 -3.24 8.39
C THR A 147 8.07 -2.42 7.25
N LYS A 148 8.68 -3.07 6.27
CA LYS A 148 9.14 -2.40 5.04
C LYS A 148 7.94 -2.06 4.16
N ILE A 149 7.96 -0.87 3.55
CA ILE A 149 6.86 -0.41 2.69
C ILE A 149 7.34 -0.40 1.25
N LEU A 150 6.60 -1.10 0.39
CA LEU A 150 6.71 -1.00 -1.06
C LEU A 150 5.47 -0.28 -1.59
N CYS A 151 5.65 0.90 -2.17
CA CYS A 151 4.56 1.68 -2.77
C CYS A 151 4.66 1.62 -4.28
N VAL A 152 3.59 1.20 -4.95
CA VAL A 152 3.44 1.28 -6.41
C VAL A 152 2.52 2.45 -6.70
N THR A 153 2.98 3.39 -7.53
CA THR A 153 2.18 4.58 -7.87
C THR A 153 2.65 5.21 -9.18
N HIS A 154 1.74 5.86 -9.86
CA HIS A 154 2.04 6.76 -10.97
C HIS A 154 2.07 8.24 -10.54
N ASP A 155 1.71 8.56 -9.29
CA ASP A 155 1.72 9.91 -8.73
C ASP A 155 2.95 10.13 -7.85
N ILE A 156 3.92 10.90 -8.34
CA ILE A 156 5.16 11.18 -7.61
C ILE A 156 4.94 11.92 -6.30
N SER A 157 3.81 12.61 -6.13
CA SER A 157 3.48 13.30 -4.88
C SER A 157 3.27 12.33 -3.70
N THR A 158 3.06 11.03 -3.98
CA THR A 158 3.03 9.96 -2.98
C THR A 158 4.42 9.70 -2.40
N ILE A 159 5.49 10.03 -3.15
CA ILE A 159 6.86 9.72 -2.78
C ILE A 159 7.33 10.76 -1.78
N THR A 160 7.30 10.40 -0.51
CA THR A 160 7.71 11.23 0.61
C THR A 160 9.09 10.79 1.14
N LYS A 161 9.58 11.45 2.18
CA LYS A 161 10.89 11.15 2.79
C LYS A 161 11.05 9.74 3.35
N ILE A 162 9.96 8.97 3.49
CA ILE A 162 10.04 7.59 4.01
C ILE A 162 10.53 6.59 2.96
N TYR A 163 10.52 6.97 1.68
CA TYR A 163 10.98 6.11 0.60
C TYR A 163 12.41 6.47 0.21
N ASP A 164 13.36 5.65 0.63
CA ASP A 164 14.77 5.88 0.31
C ASP A 164 15.09 5.55 -1.16
N ARG A 165 14.47 4.50 -1.69
CA ARG A 165 14.72 3.97 -3.03
C ARG A 165 13.50 4.12 -3.92
N VAL A 166 13.74 4.56 -5.15
CA VAL A 166 12.73 4.67 -6.21
C VAL A 166 13.20 3.88 -7.41
N ILE A 167 12.28 3.10 -7.99
CA ILE A 167 12.50 2.34 -9.22
C ILE A 167 11.49 2.82 -10.24
N MET A 168 11.95 3.30 -11.40
CA MET A 168 11.10 3.69 -12.51
C MET A 168 11.02 2.58 -13.54
N LEU A 169 9.78 2.20 -13.89
CA LEU A 169 9.50 1.14 -14.86
C LEU A 169 8.82 1.74 -16.09
N LYS A 170 9.32 1.39 -17.27
CA LYS A 170 8.69 1.70 -18.55
C LYS A 170 8.82 0.51 -19.48
N ASP A 171 7.73 0.13 -20.14
CA ASP A 171 7.66 -0.95 -21.12
C ASP A 171 8.32 -2.26 -20.61
N GLY A 172 8.04 -2.60 -19.33
CA GLY A 172 8.58 -3.79 -18.67
C GLY A 172 10.07 -3.72 -18.30
N LYS A 173 10.74 -2.56 -18.47
CA LYS A 173 12.16 -2.37 -18.18
C LYS A 173 12.37 -1.34 -17.07
N ILE A 174 13.39 -1.56 -16.25
CA ILE A 174 13.86 -0.56 -15.29
C ILE A 174 14.64 0.50 -16.06
N ILE A 175 14.17 1.75 -16.02
CA ILE A 175 14.83 2.89 -16.66
C ILE A 175 15.65 3.75 -15.70
N ALA A 176 15.33 3.69 -14.40
CA ALA A 176 16.10 4.32 -13.34
C ALA A 176 15.86 3.57 -12.01
N ASP A 177 16.89 3.48 -11.18
CA ASP A 177 16.88 2.84 -9.88
C ASP A 177 17.87 3.51 -8.94
N GLY A 178 17.47 3.86 -7.74
CA GLY A 178 18.32 4.46 -6.74
C GLY A 178 17.62 5.35 -5.73
N HIS A 179 18.38 6.16 -5.01
CA HIS A 179 17.85 7.10 -4.03
C HIS A 179 16.93 8.14 -4.70
N GLN A 180 15.78 8.44 -4.05
CA GLN A 180 14.74 9.32 -4.61
C GLN A 180 15.28 10.64 -5.20
N ASN A 181 16.21 11.32 -4.51
CA ASN A 181 16.77 12.61 -4.97
C ASN A 181 17.64 12.50 -6.24
N LYS A 182 18.15 11.30 -6.55
CA LYS A 182 18.92 11.04 -7.77
C LYS A 182 18.03 10.57 -8.92
N VAL A 183 16.99 9.80 -8.60
CA VAL A 183 16.11 9.18 -9.59
C VAL A 183 15.02 10.14 -10.06
N ILE A 184 14.43 10.92 -9.12
CA ILE A 184 13.36 11.86 -9.45
C ILE A 184 13.97 13.17 -9.95
N ASN A 185 14.11 13.28 -11.25
CA ASN A 185 14.57 14.48 -11.95
C ASN A 185 13.86 14.62 -13.29
N SER A 186 13.97 15.80 -13.92
CA SER A 186 13.28 16.10 -15.18
C SER A 186 13.70 15.13 -16.30
N GLU A 187 14.96 14.77 -16.42
CA GLU A 187 15.46 13.87 -17.46
C GLU A 187 14.80 12.49 -17.38
N ASN A 188 14.82 11.85 -16.20
CA ASN A 188 14.22 10.54 -16.02
C ASN A 188 12.70 10.56 -16.20
N LEU A 189 12.01 11.63 -15.73
CA LEU A 189 10.57 11.75 -15.90
C LEU A 189 10.19 12.06 -17.36
N ASN A 190 11.01 12.82 -18.10
CA ASN A 190 10.82 13.00 -19.54
C ASN A 190 10.90 11.65 -20.28
N ARG A 191 11.88 10.83 -19.93
CA ARG A 191 12.00 9.46 -20.48
C ARG A 191 10.83 8.58 -20.10
N LEU A 192 10.35 8.69 -18.85
CA LEU A 192 9.23 7.89 -18.33
C LEU A 192 7.93 8.23 -19.05
N TYR A 193 7.56 9.52 -19.07
CA TYR A 193 6.26 9.98 -19.56
C TYR A 193 6.26 10.30 -21.06
N GLY A 194 7.40 10.50 -21.70
CA GLY A 194 7.50 10.88 -23.10
C GLY A 194 7.09 12.33 -23.37
N ILE A 195 7.08 13.18 -22.35
CA ILE A 195 6.77 14.63 -22.43
C ILE A 195 7.82 15.41 -21.65
N GLN A 196 8.00 16.68 -22.00
CA GLN A 196 8.90 17.56 -21.26
C GLN A 196 8.23 18.08 -19.99
N VAL A 197 8.88 17.81 -18.84
CA VAL A 197 8.42 18.24 -17.53
C VAL A 197 9.55 18.84 -16.72
N GLU A 198 9.20 19.77 -15.87
CA GLU A 198 10.05 20.27 -14.79
C GLU A 198 9.64 19.63 -13.48
N VAL A 199 10.62 19.25 -12.68
CA VAL A 199 10.41 18.61 -11.35
C VAL A 199 10.87 19.57 -10.28
N THR A 200 9.99 19.83 -9.32
CA THR A 200 10.30 20.61 -8.13
C THR A 200 9.98 19.82 -6.87
N LYS A 201 10.64 20.16 -5.77
CA LYS A 201 10.37 19.56 -4.45
C LYS A 201 10.05 20.66 -3.46
N ASN A 202 8.80 20.74 -3.03
CA ASN A 202 8.31 21.73 -2.08
C ASN A 202 7.80 21.06 -0.82
N ASN A 203 8.26 21.47 0.35
CA ASN A 203 7.87 20.90 1.65
C ASN A 203 7.99 19.38 1.73
N GLY A 204 9.00 18.81 1.05
CA GLY A 204 9.24 17.36 1.03
C GLY A 204 8.35 16.57 0.06
N LEU A 205 7.49 17.23 -0.71
CA LEU A 205 6.64 16.65 -1.74
C LEU A 205 7.18 16.97 -3.14
N TRP A 206 7.14 16.00 -4.03
CA TRP A 206 7.52 16.15 -5.43
C TRP A 206 6.34 16.67 -6.24
N ASN A 207 6.61 17.62 -7.13
CA ASN A 207 5.65 18.21 -8.07
C ASN A 207 6.20 18.14 -9.48
N ILE A 208 5.29 17.95 -10.45
CA ILE A 208 5.59 17.95 -11.87
C ILE A 208 4.85 19.11 -12.52
N ASN A 209 5.57 19.94 -13.24
CA ASN A 209 5.01 20.97 -14.09
C ASN A 209 5.32 20.62 -15.55
N ARG A 210 4.30 20.60 -16.41
CA ARG A 210 4.52 20.43 -17.84
C ARG A 210 5.15 21.72 -18.39
N LEU A 211 6.25 21.57 -19.12
CA LEU A 211 6.79 22.69 -19.87
C LEU A 211 5.92 22.88 -21.11
N SER A 212 5.35 24.10 -21.29
CA SER A 212 4.71 24.49 -22.53
C SER A 212 5.75 24.50 -23.65
N LYS A 213 5.35 24.01 -24.84
CA LYS A 213 6.15 24.15 -26.04
C LYS A 213 6.28 25.61 -26.41
#